data_f8ac8e003df20c80e5106dc98b4b0e16
#
_entry.id   f8ac8e003df20c80e5106dc98b4b0e16
#
_cell.length_a   1.000
_cell.length_b   1.000
_cell.length_c   1.000
_cell.angle_alpha   90.00
_cell.angle_beta   90.00
_cell.angle_gamma   90.00
#
_symmetry.space_group_name_H-M   'P 1'
#
loop_
_entity.id
_entity.type
_entity.pdbx_description
1 polymer ?
#
loop_
_entity_poly.entity_id
_entity_poly.type
_entity_poly.pdbx_seq_one_letter_code
_entity_poly.pdbx_strand_id
1 'polypeptide(L)'
;MAKKVMAIVKLQIPAGKATPAPPVGTALGPHGVNIMGFCKEFNAKTADQAGMIIPIVLTVYQDRSFTFITKTPPVAVLIKKAVGIESGSGEPNKKKVATLSKAKCEEIAKLKMPDLNANTIEAAMSLVAGTARSMGVNVEK
;
A
#
# COMPACT_ATOMS: atom_id res chain seq x y z
N MET A 1 -2.82 14.26 -27.49
CA MET A 1 -3.60 15.17 -26.63
C MET A 1 -3.81 14.54 -25.26
N ALA A 2 -3.75 15.35 -24.23
CA ALA A 2 -4.03 14.87 -22.86
C ALA A 2 -5.52 14.55 -22.74
N LYS A 3 -5.83 13.35 -22.28
CA LYS A 3 -7.21 12.94 -22.02
C LYS A 3 -7.72 13.62 -20.76
N LYS A 4 -8.99 14.00 -20.77
CA LYS A 4 -9.58 14.62 -19.60
C LYS A 4 -9.85 13.57 -18.52
N VAL A 5 -9.36 13.82 -17.30
CA VAL A 5 -9.55 12.93 -16.18
C VAL A 5 -10.99 13.03 -15.68
N MET A 6 -11.69 11.89 -15.59
CA MET A 6 -13.03 11.80 -15.05
C MET A 6 -12.98 11.55 -13.54
N ALA A 7 -12.12 10.64 -13.09
CA ALA A 7 -12.02 10.29 -11.69
C ALA A 7 -10.64 9.69 -11.37
N ILE A 8 -10.25 9.79 -10.11
CA ILE A 8 -9.06 9.12 -9.58
C ILE A 8 -9.52 8.19 -8.48
N VAL A 9 -9.16 6.91 -8.59
CA VAL A 9 -9.53 5.87 -7.63
C VAL A 9 -8.25 5.34 -6.97
N LYS A 10 -8.24 5.30 -5.64
CA LYS A 10 -7.13 4.75 -4.86
C LYS A 10 -7.57 3.44 -4.24
N LEU A 11 -6.79 2.38 -4.46
CA LEU A 11 -7.10 1.04 -3.99
C LEU A 11 -5.87 0.39 -3.36
N GLN A 12 -6.12 -0.59 -2.50
CA GLN A 12 -5.09 -1.50 -1.98
C GLN A 12 -5.52 -2.91 -2.31
N ILE A 13 -4.71 -3.61 -3.10
CA ILE A 13 -5.03 -4.95 -3.61
C ILE A 13 -3.84 -5.87 -3.34
N PRO A 14 -4.07 -7.12 -2.89
CA PRO A 14 -3.00 -8.10 -2.79
C PRO A 14 -2.35 -8.34 -4.15
N ALA A 15 -1.03 -8.33 -4.19
CA ALA A 15 -0.26 -8.49 -5.42
C ALA A 15 -0.58 -9.84 -6.09
N GLY A 16 -0.83 -9.81 -7.39
CA GLY A 16 -1.14 -11.00 -8.16
C GLY A 16 -2.51 -11.61 -7.92
N LYS A 17 -3.34 -10.98 -7.09
CA LYS A 17 -4.66 -11.50 -6.70
C LYS A 17 -5.82 -10.55 -6.97
N ALA A 18 -5.67 -9.64 -7.92
CA ALA A 18 -6.77 -8.76 -8.30
C ALA A 18 -7.89 -9.56 -8.97
N THR A 19 -9.10 -9.38 -8.49
CA THR A 19 -10.30 -10.05 -9.01
C THR A 19 -11.42 -9.03 -9.21
N PRO A 20 -12.42 -9.32 -10.06
CA PRO A 20 -13.58 -8.44 -10.23
C PRO A 20 -14.46 -8.32 -8.99
N ALA A 21 -14.24 -9.15 -7.97
CA ALA A 21 -14.97 -9.10 -6.71
C ALA A 21 -14.60 -7.83 -5.91
N PRO A 22 -15.43 -7.39 -4.94
CA PRO A 22 -15.06 -6.29 -4.07
C PRO A 22 -13.69 -6.51 -3.43
N PRO A 23 -12.86 -5.44 -3.21
CA PRO A 23 -13.20 -4.03 -3.41
C PRO A 23 -13.03 -3.49 -4.84
N VAL A 24 -12.43 -4.24 -5.76
CA VAL A 24 -12.08 -3.76 -7.10
C VAL A 24 -13.34 -3.48 -7.93
N GLY A 25 -14.25 -4.45 -8.01
CA GLY A 25 -15.48 -4.29 -8.76
C GLY A 25 -16.35 -3.15 -8.27
N THR A 26 -16.45 -3.00 -6.95
CA THR A 26 -17.24 -1.94 -6.32
C THR A 26 -16.64 -0.55 -6.58
N ALA A 27 -15.30 -0.45 -6.58
CA ALA A 27 -14.61 0.82 -6.79
C ALA A 27 -14.62 1.26 -8.25
N LEU A 28 -14.48 0.31 -9.19
CA LEU A 28 -14.34 0.60 -10.61
C LEU A 28 -15.65 0.56 -11.39
N GLY A 29 -16.62 -0.19 -10.91
CA GLY A 29 -17.92 -0.35 -11.57
C GLY A 29 -18.61 0.97 -11.91
N PRO A 30 -18.77 1.90 -10.95
CA PRO A 30 -19.44 3.19 -11.23
C PRO A 30 -18.76 4.05 -12.30
N HIS A 31 -17.48 3.80 -12.58
CA HIS A 31 -16.71 4.57 -13.56
C HIS A 31 -16.72 3.92 -14.95
N GLY A 32 -17.33 2.75 -15.12
CA GLY A 32 -17.42 2.05 -16.38
C GLY A 32 -16.08 1.53 -16.90
N VAL A 33 -15.13 1.29 -16.03
CA VAL A 33 -13.78 0.80 -16.37
C VAL A 33 -13.84 -0.71 -16.65
N ASN A 34 -13.01 -1.18 -17.61
CA ASN A 34 -12.86 -2.59 -17.89
C ASN A 34 -12.11 -3.29 -16.74
N ILE A 35 -12.86 -3.84 -15.79
CA ILE A 35 -12.34 -4.45 -14.56
C ILE A 35 -11.45 -5.64 -14.90
N MET A 36 -11.84 -6.49 -15.82
CA MET A 36 -11.06 -7.67 -16.22
C MET A 36 -9.71 -7.29 -16.80
N GLY A 37 -9.70 -6.28 -17.68
CA GLY A 37 -8.45 -5.75 -18.26
C GLY A 37 -7.52 -5.20 -17.18
N PHE A 38 -8.06 -4.44 -16.26
CA PHE A 38 -7.30 -3.92 -15.12
C PHE A 38 -6.71 -5.05 -14.27
N CYS A 39 -7.51 -6.06 -13.91
CA CYS A 39 -7.05 -7.18 -13.10
C CYS A 39 -5.88 -7.94 -13.78
N LYS A 40 -5.99 -8.17 -15.08
CA LYS A 40 -4.92 -8.83 -15.84
C LYS A 40 -3.62 -8.03 -15.83
N GLU A 41 -3.70 -6.73 -16.12
CA GLU A 41 -2.52 -5.86 -16.11
C GLU A 41 -1.89 -5.75 -14.72
N PHE A 42 -2.71 -5.57 -13.69
CA PHE A 42 -2.25 -5.49 -12.32
C PHE A 42 -1.55 -6.78 -11.90
N ASN A 43 -2.19 -7.93 -12.15
CA ASN A 43 -1.61 -9.23 -11.78
C ASN A 43 -0.28 -9.47 -12.51
N ALA A 44 -0.18 -9.09 -13.78
CA ALA A 44 1.07 -9.20 -14.54
C ALA A 44 2.18 -8.32 -13.95
N LYS A 45 1.86 -7.08 -13.59
CA LYS A 45 2.84 -6.13 -13.04
C LYS A 45 3.28 -6.47 -11.61
N THR A 46 2.42 -7.12 -10.84
CA THR A 46 2.68 -7.39 -9.42
C THR A 46 2.99 -8.86 -9.12
N ALA A 47 3.14 -9.69 -10.15
CA ALA A 47 3.42 -11.13 -9.98
C ALA A 47 4.67 -11.38 -9.11
N ASP A 48 5.70 -10.55 -9.28
CA ASP A 48 6.96 -10.67 -8.52
C ASP A 48 6.82 -10.27 -7.05
N GLN A 49 5.74 -9.60 -6.70
CA GLN A 49 5.48 -9.08 -5.35
C GLN A 49 4.34 -9.84 -4.66
N ALA A 50 4.06 -11.06 -5.10
CA ALA A 50 2.99 -11.88 -4.53
C ALA A 50 3.13 -11.99 -2.99
N GLY A 51 2.00 -11.90 -2.29
CA GLY A 51 1.97 -11.91 -0.84
C GLY A 51 2.06 -10.53 -0.18
N MET A 52 2.27 -9.47 -0.96
CA MET A 52 2.26 -8.09 -0.47
C MET A 52 0.97 -7.39 -0.89
N ILE A 53 0.52 -6.43 -0.09
CA ILE A 53 -0.57 -5.55 -0.48
C ILE A 53 0.04 -4.36 -1.22
N ILE A 54 -0.43 -4.11 -2.43
CA ILE A 54 0.09 -3.03 -3.27
C ILE A 54 -0.96 -1.92 -3.38
N PRO A 55 -0.66 -0.70 -2.93
CA PRO A 55 -1.53 0.45 -3.18
C PRO A 55 -1.42 0.86 -4.64
N ILE A 56 -2.53 1.17 -5.25
CA ILE A 56 -2.58 1.69 -6.61
C ILE A 56 -3.34 3.00 -6.66
N VAL A 57 -2.92 3.86 -7.57
CA VAL A 57 -3.66 5.07 -7.93
C VAL A 57 -4.09 4.90 -9.38
N LEU A 58 -5.38 4.73 -9.59
CA LEU A 58 -5.96 4.50 -10.91
C LEU A 58 -6.63 5.78 -11.40
N THR A 59 -6.25 6.25 -12.57
CA THR A 59 -6.84 7.43 -13.20
C THR A 59 -7.79 6.98 -14.29
N VAL A 60 -9.05 7.38 -14.19
CA VAL A 60 -10.09 7.06 -15.19
C VAL A 60 -10.32 8.29 -16.06
N TYR A 61 -10.28 8.12 -17.36
CA TYR A 61 -10.50 9.18 -18.33
C TYR A 61 -11.93 9.18 -18.87
N GLN A 62 -12.34 10.26 -19.52
CA GLN A 62 -13.70 10.41 -20.04
C GLN A 62 -14.07 9.38 -21.11
N ASP A 63 -13.09 8.87 -21.83
CA ASP A 63 -13.30 7.82 -22.84
C ASP A 63 -13.38 6.40 -22.23
N ARG A 64 -13.46 6.30 -20.89
CA ARG A 64 -13.48 5.06 -20.12
C ARG A 64 -12.16 4.28 -20.16
N SER A 65 -11.11 4.85 -20.72
CA SER A 65 -9.77 4.30 -20.58
C SER A 65 -9.23 4.57 -19.18
N PHE A 66 -8.21 3.85 -18.79
CA PHE A 66 -7.60 4.03 -17.47
C PHE A 66 -6.09 3.90 -17.57
N THR A 67 -5.41 4.55 -16.63
CA THR A 67 -4.00 4.29 -16.35
C THR A 67 -3.87 4.10 -14.85
N PHE A 68 -2.88 3.31 -14.42
CA PHE A 68 -2.65 3.12 -13.00
C PHE A 68 -1.17 3.10 -12.67
N ILE A 69 -0.87 3.52 -11.45
CA ILE A 69 0.48 3.54 -10.91
C ILE A 69 0.46 2.66 -9.66
N THR A 70 1.41 1.73 -9.57
CA THR A 70 1.62 0.94 -8.36
C THR A 70 2.61 1.66 -7.47
N LYS A 71 2.34 1.65 -6.17
CA LYS A 71 3.22 2.24 -5.16
C LYS A 71 3.86 1.14 -4.32
N THR A 72 4.80 1.52 -3.46
CA THR A 72 5.39 0.58 -2.51
C THR A 72 4.32 0.12 -1.50
N PRO A 73 4.47 -1.10 -0.93
CA PRO A 73 3.51 -1.60 0.05
C PRO A 73 3.32 -0.64 1.22
N PRO A 74 2.11 -0.58 1.84
CA PRO A 74 1.89 0.28 3.00
C PRO A 74 2.84 -0.07 4.14
N VAL A 75 3.29 0.95 4.88
CA VAL A 75 4.19 0.78 6.01
C VAL A 75 3.62 -0.20 7.04
N ALA A 76 2.31 -0.12 7.31
CA ALA A 76 1.64 -1.02 8.25
C ALA A 76 1.81 -2.50 7.87
N VAL A 77 1.68 -2.82 6.58
CA VAL A 77 1.86 -4.20 6.08
C VAL A 77 3.32 -4.64 6.23
N LEU A 78 4.26 -3.77 5.91
CA LEU A 78 5.69 -4.05 6.06
C LEU A 78 6.07 -4.30 7.52
N ILE A 79 5.52 -3.50 8.45
CA ILE A 79 5.75 -3.67 9.89
C ILE A 79 5.19 -5.01 10.37
N LYS A 80 3.96 -5.33 10.02
CA LYS A 80 3.34 -6.61 10.40
C LYS A 80 4.16 -7.80 9.93
N LYS A 81 4.64 -7.74 8.70
CA LYS A 81 5.49 -8.80 8.12
C LYS A 81 6.84 -8.89 8.83
N ALA A 82 7.46 -7.75 9.15
CA ALA A 82 8.77 -7.70 9.80
C ALA A 82 8.73 -8.25 11.22
N VAL A 83 7.66 -7.99 11.98
CA VAL A 83 7.52 -8.49 13.36
C VAL A 83 6.73 -9.80 13.46
N GLY A 84 6.17 -10.30 12.35
CA GLY A 84 5.50 -11.59 12.31
C GLY A 84 4.11 -11.64 12.93
N ILE A 85 3.38 -10.52 12.93
CA ILE A 85 2.00 -10.45 13.44
C ILE A 85 1.00 -10.33 12.30
N GLU A 86 -0.21 -10.84 12.51
CA GLU A 86 -1.29 -10.75 11.50
C GLU A 86 -2.04 -9.43 11.56
N SER A 87 -2.20 -8.88 12.76
CA SER A 87 -2.90 -7.62 12.95
C SER A 87 -2.27 -6.80 14.07
N GLY A 88 -2.46 -5.49 14.01
CA GLY A 88 -2.03 -4.58 15.07
C GLY A 88 -2.93 -4.65 16.30
N SER A 89 -2.57 -3.88 17.32
CA SER A 89 -3.34 -3.79 18.56
C SER A 89 -4.65 -3.00 18.35
N GLY A 90 -5.72 -3.46 18.97
CA GLY A 90 -6.97 -2.70 19.07
C GLY A 90 -6.87 -1.51 20.02
N GLU A 91 -5.93 -1.57 20.97
CA GLU A 91 -5.68 -0.52 21.94
C GLU A 91 -4.18 -0.16 21.96
N PRO A 92 -3.67 0.49 20.89
CA PRO A 92 -2.21 0.66 20.72
C PRO A 92 -1.54 1.53 21.77
N ASN A 93 -2.29 2.39 22.43
CA ASN A 93 -1.78 3.23 23.50
C ASN A 93 -1.63 2.49 24.83
N LYS A 94 -2.33 1.37 25.00
CA LYS A 94 -2.34 0.57 26.22
C LYS A 94 -1.68 -0.80 26.05
N LYS A 95 -1.99 -1.48 24.95
CA LYS A 95 -1.50 -2.84 24.67
C LYS A 95 -0.51 -2.82 23.51
N LYS A 96 0.73 -3.20 23.80
CA LYS A 96 1.77 -3.36 22.78
C LYS A 96 1.83 -4.84 22.38
N VAL A 97 1.86 -5.11 21.08
CA VAL A 97 1.80 -6.48 20.56
C VAL A 97 3.15 -6.98 20.04
N ALA A 98 4.08 -6.09 19.74
CA ALA A 98 5.39 -6.47 19.22
C ALA A 98 6.40 -5.34 19.38
N THR A 99 7.66 -5.63 19.09
CA THR A 99 8.75 -4.64 19.06
C THR A 99 9.46 -4.74 17.72
N LEU A 100 9.62 -3.60 17.05
CA LEU A 100 10.33 -3.48 15.79
C LEU A 100 11.77 -3.06 16.06
N SER A 101 12.75 -3.83 15.57
CA SER A 101 14.16 -3.48 15.72
C SER A 101 14.51 -2.27 14.87
N LYS A 102 15.53 -1.53 15.29
CA LYS A 102 16.02 -0.35 14.56
C LYS A 102 16.45 -0.72 13.14
N ALA A 103 17.13 -1.86 12.97
CA ALA A 103 17.58 -2.33 11.66
C ALA A 103 16.39 -2.58 10.72
N LYS A 104 15.33 -3.23 11.19
CA LYS A 104 14.13 -3.47 10.39
C LYS A 104 13.37 -2.18 10.09
N CYS A 105 13.34 -1.24 11.04
CA CYS A 105 12.76 0.08 10.83
C CYS A 105 13.49 0.82 9.69
N GLU A 106 14.82 0.76 9.67
CA GLU A 106 15.63 1.35 8.61
C GLU A 106 15.38 0.69 7.25
N GLU A 107 15.28 -0.65 7.20
CA GLU A 107 14.96 -1.39 5.97
C GLU A 107 13.61 -0.95 5.40
N ILE A 108 12.59 -0.85 6.24
CA ILE A 108 11.25 -0.41 5.84
C ILE A 108 11.30 1.03 5.33
N ALA A 109 12.04 1.90 6.02
CA ALA A 109 12.22 3.28 5.61
C ALA A 109 12.87 3.38 4.23
N LYS A 110 13.89 2.59 3.96
CA LYS A 110 14.57 2.55 2.66
C LYS A 110 13.64 2.07 1.54
N LEU A 111 12.85 1.04 1.79
CA LEU A 111 11.89 0.53 0.83
C LEU A 111 10.81 1.55 0.49
N LYS A 112 10.43 2.37 1.46
CA LYS A 112 9.35 3.35 1.30
C LYS A 112 9.84 4.72 0.81
N MET A 113 11.15 4.99 0.84
CA MET A 113 11.71 6.28 0.45
C MET A 113 11.18 6.85 -0.87
N PRO A 114 11.03 6.04 -1.95
CA PRO A 114 10.51 6.58 -3.22
C PRO A 114 9.12 7.22 -3.13
N ASP A 115 8.31 6.79 -2.17
CA ASP A 115 6.94 7.30 -1.98
C ASP A 115 6.83 8.33 -0.85
N LEU A 116 7.91 8.56 -0.11
CA LEU A 116 7.94 9.50 1.00
C LEU A 116 8.50 10.85 0.58
N ASN A 117 8.08 11.89 1.27
CA ASN A 117 8.66 13.22 1.11
C ASN A 117 9.77 13.51 2.13
N ALA A 118 10.26 12.47 2.81
CA ALA A 118 11.36 12.60 3.76
C ALA A 118 12.67 12.84 3.02
N ASN A 119 13.48 13.77 3.52
CA ASN A 119 14.76 14.13 2.90
C ASN A 119 15.92 13.26 3.39
N THR A 120 15.76 12.61 4.55
CA THR A 120 16.80 11.78 5.17
C THR A 120 16.22 10.44 5.60
N ILE A 121 17.10 9.45 5.81
CA ILE A 121 16.69 8.14 6.32
C ILE A 121 16.13 8.27 7.74
N GLU A 122 16.71 9.12 8.58
CA GLU A 122 16.22 9.34 9.95
C GLU A 122 14.80 9.89 9.95
N ALA A 123 14.48 10.83 9.06
CA ALA A 123 13.12 11.35 8.90
C ALA A 123 12.16 10.25 8.45
N ALA A 124 12.57 9.41 7.49
CA ALA A 124 11.77 8.27 7.03
C ALA A 124 11.55 7.26 8.16
N MET A 125 12.57 6.97 8.97
CA MET A 125 12.45 6.09 10.14
C MET A 125 11.47 6.65 11.17
N SER A 126 11.44 7.97 11.37
CA SER A 126 10.46 8.61 12.25
C SER A 126 9.03 8.41 11.76
N LEU A 127 8.80 8.47 10.45
CA LEU A 127 7.48 8.18 9.86
C LEU A 127 7.08 6.72 10.09
N VAL A 128 8.00 5.79 9.90
CA VAL A 128 7.76 4.36 10.15
C VAL A 128 7.48 4.12 11.63
N ALA A 129 8.26 4.73 12.52
CA ALA A 129 8.08 4.62 13.97
C ALA A 129 6.70 5.14 14.42
N GLY A 130 6.25 6.25 13.85
CA GLY A 130 4.92 6.80 14.11
C GLY A 130 3.80 5.84 13.71
N THR A 131 3.91 5.21 12.55
CA THR A 131 2.97 4.19 12.08
C THR A 131 2.99 2.97 13.00
N ALA A 132 4.18 2.48 13.38
CA ALA A 132 4.33 1.37 14.30
C ALA A 132 3.68 1.66 15.66
N ARG A 133 3.88 2.85 16.18
CA ARG A 133 3.26 3.27 17.45
C ARG A 133 1.74 3.24 17.34
N SER A 134 1.17 3.67 16.23
CA SER A 134 -0.28 3.63 15.99
C SER A 134 -0.83 2.21 15.92
N MET A 135 0.02 1.23 15.64
CA MET A 135 -0.34 -0.19 15.58
C MET A 135 -0.10 -0.93 16.90
N GLY A 136 0.43 -0.27 17.90
CA GLY A 136 0.81 -0.93 19.15
C GLY A 136 2.14 -1.68 19.06
N VAL A 137 3.01 -1.28 18.16
CA VAL A 137 4.35 -1.84 17.99
C VAL A 137 5.38 -0.85 18.51
N ASN A 138 6.23 -1.27 19.44
CA ASN A 138 7.33 -0.46 19.93
C ASN A 138 8.48 -0.48 18.91
N VAL A 139 9.20 0.62 18.82
CA VAL A 139 10.38 0.71 17.96
C VAL A 139 11.61 0.92 18.84
N GLU A 140 12.64 0.10 18.64
CA GLU A 140 13.91 0.26 19.31
C GLU A 140 14.61 1.54 18.86
N LYS A 141 15.21 2.25 19.80
CA LYS A 141 15.98 3.48 19.53
C LYS A 141 17.40 3.16 19.07
#